data_7d324310bae9bbdbfd2ac29b34cd8acc
#
_entry.id   7d324310bae9bbdbfd2ac29b34cd8acc
#
_cell.length_a   1.000
_cell.length_b   1.000
_cell.length_c   1.000
_cell.angle_alpha   90.00
_cell.angle_beta   90.00
_cell.angle_gamma   90.00
#
_symmetry.space_group_name_H-M   'P 1'
#
loop_
_entity.id
_entity.type
_entity.pdbx_description
1 polymer ?
#
loop_
_entity_poly.entity_id
_entity_poly.type
_entity_poly.pdbx_seq_one_letter_code
_entity_poly.pdbx_strand_id
1 'polypeptide(L)'
;MYSIPIEIQLDVLKCLDFDQLFSFKQTNFYFRNLVNKYENGLARMNFYQLDIATCQIYIQSALRSEAYKIVKPESLTFEFTLTDRLLKKWKMAINESIPLFLHNSESVGNGNLYVWLEKTVNKKQSNYILEFPTIPKNLEEMIISRCWLEQLLKCTFERAWFEKIIFNPQMINLLFDDNNKIPIKFNIQKPTLSPDNNLFENFLEFSLNYLTISDFLNIDFYEVNNLEQHVDIFFNLLISEGNKLSKVRLCNFTLTSLHDLITKHIATSKNCSEMVSTITLDCPLFTNFKLDERAENVKIEISNKIKRTTYQISNIYNPEVKFQFYIIEMEDGSIFNIYIFRTDLLTEQK
;
A
#
# COMPACT_ATOMS: atom_id res chain seq x y z
N MET A 1 -6.43 21.67 32.70
CA MET A 1 -6.77 21.33 31.28
C MET A 1 -8.22 21.64 30.93
N TYR A 2 -9.20 21.44 31.82
CA TYR A 2 -10.63 21.70 31.52
C TYR A 2 -10.96 23.17 31.16
N SER A 3 -10.14 24.13 31.55
CA SER A 3 -10.33 25.57 31.26
C SER A 3 -9.61 26.05 29.99
N ILE A 4 -8.88 25.15 29.30
CA ILE A 4 -8.14 25.47 28.08
C ILE A 4 -9.09 25.30 26.88
N PRO A 5 -9.12 26.22 25.90
CA PRO A 5 -9.89 26.07 24.67
C PRO A 5 -9.61 24.74 23.98
N ILE A 6 -10.65 24.16 23.33
CA ILE A 6 -10.56 22.83 22.72
C ILE A 6 -9.48 22.75 21.63
N GLU A 7 -9.23 23.83 20.92
CA GLU A 7 -8.22 23.97 19.88
C GLU A 7 -6.81 23.74 20.44
N ILE A 8 -6.51 24.39 21.58
CA ILE A 8 -5.22 24.25 22.26
C ILE A 8 -5.06 22.84 22.83
N GLN A 9 -6.16 22.25 23.37
CA GLN A 9 -6.13 20.86 23.82
C GLN A 9 -5.79 19.91 22.68
N LEU A 10 -6.38 20.15 21.49
CA LEU A 10 -6.10 19.35 20.29
C LEU A 10 -4.66 19.50 19.80
N ASP A 11 -4.11 20.71 19.86
CA ASP A 11 -2.71 20.92 19.46
C ASP A 11 -1.75 20.19 20.41
N VAL A 12 -2.06 20.15 21.70
CA VAL A 12 -1.29 19.32 22.65
C VAL A 12 -1.44 17.83 22.31
N LEU A 13 -2.66 17.35 22.03
CA LEU A 13 -2.87 15.94 21.68
C LEU A 13 -2.15 15.52 20.39
N LYS A 14 -2.05 16.41 19.42
CA LYS A 14 -1.29 16.17 18.15
C LYS A 14 0.22 16.02 18.38
N CYS A 15 0.75 16.55 19.48
CA CYS A 15 2.17 16.39 19.86
C CYS A 15 2.47 15.07 20.57
N LEU A 16 1.43 14.30 20.95
CA LEU A 16 1.58 13.03 21.67
C LEU A 16 1.68 11.87 20.69
N ASP A 17 2.54 10.89 20.99
CA ASP A 17 2.55 9.60 20.30
C ASP A 17 1.35 8.71 20.69
N PHE A 18 1.18 7.59 20.02
CA PHE A 18 0.04 6.69 20.27
C PHE A 18 0.03 6.15 21.71
N ASP A 19 1.18 5.74 22.26
CA ASP A 19 1.23 5.14 23.60
C ASP A 19 0.94 6.20 24.68
N GLN A 20 1.38 7.45 24.46
CA GLN A 20 1.03 8.60 25.31
C GLN A 20 -0.47 8.92 25.21
N LEU A 21 -1.06 8.95 24.00
CA LEU A 21 -2.51 9.14 23.80
C LEU A 21 -3.31 8.02 24.46
N PHE A 22 -2.86 6.77 24.33
CA PHE A 22 -3.51 5.63 24.97
C PHE A 22 -3.49 5.75 26.49
N SER A 23 -2.35 6.11 27.08
CA SER A 23 -2.22 6.37 28.52
C SER A 23 -3.12 7.53 28.95
N PHE A 24 -3.19 8.58 28.15
CA PHE A 24 -4.03 9.74 28.39
C PHE A 24 -5.54 9.41 28.39
N LYS A 25 -5.98 8.54 27.47
CA LYS A 25 -7.36 8.00 27.43
C LYS A 25 -7.74 7.27 28.72
N GLN A 26 -6.79 6.67 29.41
CA GLN A 26 -7.03 5.92 30.65
C GLN A 26 -7.14 6.80 31.90
N THR A 27 -6.77 8.08 31.84
CA THR A 27 -6.77 8.96 33.01
C THR A 27 -8.18 9.31 33.49
N ASN A 28 -9.10 9.60 32.58
CA ASN A 28 -10.50 9.88 32.91
C ASN A 28 -11.40 9.87 31.67
N PHE A 29 -12.72 9.91 31.91
CA PHE A 29 -13.76 9.83 30.87
C PHE A 29 -13.75 11.01 29.89
N TYR A 30 -13.41 12.21 30.36
CA TYR A 30 -13.33 13.40 29.50
C TYR A 30 -12.26 13.24 28.41
N PHE A 31 -11.04 12.87 28.79
CA PHE A 31 -9.93 12.68 27.85
C PHE A 31 -10.16 11.48 26.95
N ARG A 32 -10.78 10.41 27.45
CA ARG A 32 -11.19 9.28 26.63
C ARG A 32 -12.12 9.73 25.50
N ASN A 33 -13.16 10.52 25.83
CA ASN A 33 -14.10 11.03 24.83
C ASN A 33 -13.45 12.03 23.87
N LEU A 34 -12.57 12.89 24.39
CA LEU A 34 -11.85 13.88 23.58
C LEU A 34 -10.95 13.18 22.53
N VAL A 35 -10.11 12.24 22.95
CA VAL A 35 -9.23 11.49 22.05
C VAL A 35 -10.06 10.68 21.04
N ASN A 36 -11.11 9.97 21.48
CA ASN A 36 -11.98 9.21 20.57
C ASN A 36 -12.68 10.10 19.53
N LYS A 37 -13.13 11.30 19.94
CA LYS A 37 -13.80 12.25 19.03
C LYS A 37 -12.90 12.73 17.89
N TYR A 38 -11.60 12.88 18.17
CA TYR A 38 -10.62 13.42 17.22
C TYR A 38 -9.57 12.40 16.76
N GLU A 39 -9.84 11.10 16.98
CA GLU A 39 -8.93 9.98 16.70
C GLU A 39 -8.31 10.02 15.28
N ASN A 40 -9.10 10.44 14.28
CA ASN A 40 -8.64 10.50 12.88
C ASN A 40 -7.53 11.53 12.63
N GLY A 41 -7.37 12.53 13.50
CA GLY A 41 -6.35 13.58 13.41
C GLY A 41 -5.20 13.42 14.39
N LEU A 42 -5.16 12.33 15.16
CA LEU A 42 -4.15 12.04 16.18
C LEU A 42 -3.22 10.91 15.74
N ALA A 43 -2.13 10.70 16.51
CA ALA A 43 -1.17 9.63 16.24
C ALA A 43 -1.85 8.26 16.31
N ARG A 44 -1.55 7.43 15.31
CA ARG A 44 -2.07 6.06 15.18
C ARG A 44 -1.07 5.06 15.72
N MET A 45 -1.55 3.86 16.08
CA MET A 45 -0.66 2.75 16.39
C MET A 45 0.15 2.39 15.14
N ASN A 46 1.47 2.37 15.28
CA ASN A 46 2.36 2.06 14.17
C ASN A 46 2.85 0.62 14.28
N PHE A 47 2.74 -0.11 13.17
CA PHE A 47 3.33 -1.42 12.96
C PHE A 47 4.44 -1.33 11.91
N TYR A 48 5.47 -2.14 12.10
CA TYR A 48 6.55 -2.25 11.11
C TYR A 48 6.05 -2.95 9.83
N GLN A 49 5.27 -4.04 10.00
CA GLN A 49 4.83 -4.84 8.86
C GLN A 49 3.41 -5.39 9.05
N LEU A 50 2.69 -5.47 7.93
CA LEU A 50 1.43 -6.18 7.76
C LEU A 50 1.57 -7.18 6.63
N ASP A 51 1.26 -8.47 6.89
CA ASP A 51 1.24 -9.52 5.87
C ASP A 51 -0.07 -10.28 5.92
N ILE A 52 -0.55 -10.75 4.77
CA ILE A 52 -1.66 -11.69 4.67
C ILE A 52 -1.10 -13.04 4.24
N ALA A 53 -1.26 -14.05 5.08
CA ALA A 53 -0.70 -15.38 4.86
C ALA A 53 -1.77 -16.48 4.86
N THR A 54 -1.59 -17.45 3.95
CA THR A 54 -2.47 -18.64 3.81
C THR A 54 -1.90 -19.88 4.46
N CYS A 55 -0.59 -19.90 4.73
CA CYS A 55 0.12 -21.13 4.99
C CYS A 55 0.07 -21.52 6.47
N GLN A 56 -0.70 -22.57 6.78
CA GLN A 56 -0.73 -23.19 8.11
C GLN A 56 0.66 -23.63 8.63
N ILE A 57 1.60 -23.95 7.74
CA ILE A 57 2.94 -24.43 8.14
C ILE A 57 3.74 -23.28 8.76
N TYR A 58 3.70 -22.08 8.17
CA TYR A 58 4.34 -20.89 8.75
C TYR A 58 3.68 -20.51 10.08
N ILE A 59 2.35 -20.61 10.15
CA ILE A 59 1.60 -20.34 11.37
C ILE A 59 1.93 -21.35 12.46
N GLN A 60 1.99 -22.64 12.15
CA GLN A 60 2.35 -23.66 13.14
C GLN A 60 3.78 -23.51 13.65
N SER A 61 4.73 -23.10 12.80
CA SER A 61 6.10 -22.81 13.23
C SER A 61 6.15 -21.54 14.08
N ALA A 62 5.39 -20.51 13.71
CA ALA A 62 5.26 -19.27 14.43
C ALA A 62 4.59 -19.46 15.80
N LEU A 63 3.50 -20.25 15.85
CA LEU A 63 2.79 -20.57 17.09
C LEU A 63 3.60 -21.39 18.09
N ARG A 64 4.61 -22.13 17.62
CA ARG A 64 5.56 -22.84 18.48
C ARG A 64 6.63 -21.92 19.07
N SER A 65 6.81 -20.73 18.49
CA SER A 65 7.72 -19.73 19.03
C SER A 65 6.94 -18.81 19.98
N GLU A 66 7.45 -18.57 21.20
CA GLU A 66 6.86 -17.62 22.16
C GLU A 66 6.83 -16.17 21.65
N ALA A 67 7.32 -15.94 20.42
CA ALA A 67 7.40 -14.62 19.78
C ALA A 67 6.06 -14.12 19.21
N TYR A 68 5.04 -14.98 19.10
CA TYR A 68 3.77 -14.65 18.48
C TYR A 68 2.60 -14.67 19.46
N LYS A 69 1.72 -13.68 19.36
CA LYS A 69 0.48 -13.59 20.14
C LYS A 69 -0.71 -13.71 19.20
N ILE A 70 -1.51 -14.76 19.37
CA ILE A 70 -2.83 -14.83 18.74
C ILE A 70 -3.74 -13.87 19.49
N VAL A 71 -4.31 -12.92 18.78
CA VAL A 71 -5.29 -11.99 19.34
C VAL A 71 -6.67 -12.61 19.13
N LYS A 72 -7.37 -12.89 20.24
CA LYS A 72 -8.70 -13.50 20.21
C LYS A 72 -9.78 -12.44 20.12
N PRO A 73 -10.88 -12.70 19.37
CA PRO A 73 -12.00 -11.75 19.24
C PRO A 73 -12.69 -11.42 20.56
N GLU A 74 -12.67 -12.33 21.52
CA GLU A 74 -13.31 -12.16 22.86
C GLU A 74 -12.76 -10.95 23.64
N SER A 75 -11.56 -10.49 23.30
CA SER A 75 -10.95 -9.30 23.89
C SER A 75 -11.43 -7.97 23.27
N LEU A 76 -12.25 -8.03 22.21
CA LEU A 76 -12.74 -6.85 21.52
C LEU A 76 -14.03 -6.32 22.13
N THR A 77 -14.05 -5.03 22.42
CA THR A 77 -15.28 -4.30 22.72
C THR A 77 -15.85 -3.76 21.43
N PHE A 78 -17.07 -4.15 21.09
CA PHE A 78 -17.75 -3.70 19.88
C PHE A 78 -18.35 -2.30 20.12
N GLU A 79 -17.86 -1.29 19.42
CA GLU A 79 -18.35 0.12 19.56
C GLU A 79 -19.27 0.54 18.41
N PHE A 80 -19.85 -0.40 17.63
CA PHE A 80 -20.78 -0.04 16.56
C PHE A 80 -22.19 -0.60 16.81
N THR A 81 -23.19 0.08 16.27
CA THR A 81 -24.59 -0.37 16.33
C THR A 81 -24.95 -1.09 15.06
N LEU A 82 -25.35 -2.35 15.17
CA LEU A 82 -25.86 -3.13 14.04
C LEU A 82 -27.28 -2.67 13.70
N THR A 83 -27.40 -1.82 12.67
CA THR A 83 -28.69 -1.33 12.16
C THR A 83 -29.41 -2.42 11.36
N ASP A 84 -30.76 -2.34 11.27
CA ASP A 84 -31.55 -3.28 10.46
C ASP A 84 -31.11 -3.30 8.98
N ARG A 85 -30.73 -2.14 8.44
CA ARG A 85 -30.21 -2.01 7.08
C ARG A 85 -28.91 -2.81 6.90
N LEU A 86 -27.97 -2.65 7.82
CA LEU A 86 -26.68 -3.34 7.80
C LEU A 86 -26.88 -4.84 7.97
N LEU A 87 -27.72 -5.24 8.93
CA LEU A 87 -28.07 -6.63 9.19
C LEU A 87 -28.64 -7.32 7.93
N LYS A 88 -29.53 -6.63 7.20
CA LYS A 88 -30.08 -7.18 5.95
C LYS A 88 -28.99 -7.39 4.89
N LYS A 89 -28.10 -6.44 4.71
CA LYS A 89 -26.97 -6.54 3.76
C LYS A 89 -26.02 -7.67 4.14
N TRP A 90 -25.69 -7.81 5.40
CA TRP A 90 -24.81 -8.88 5.87
C TRP A 90 -25.42 -10.26 5.66
N LYS A 91 -26.73 -10.43 5.94
CA LYS A 91 -27.43 -11.69 5.62
C LYS A 91 -27.40 -12.03 4.13
N MET A 92 -27.54 -11.03 3.25
CA MET A 92 -27.40 -11.25 1.81
C MET A 92 -25.97 -11.68 1.44
N ALA A 93 -24.95 -10.98 1.97
CA ALA A 93 -23.54 -11.32 1.73
C ALA A 93 -23.19 -12.75 2.19
N ILE A 94 -23.71 -13.19 3.33
CA ILE A 94 -23.54 -14.57 3.82
C ILE A 94 -24.22 -15.57 2.87
N ASN A 95 -25.46 -15.30 2.45
CA ASN A 95 -26.21 -16.18 1.55
C ASN A 95 -25.54 -16.30 0.16
N GLU A 96 -24.94 -15.20 -0.33
CA GLU A 96 -24.20 -15.15 -1.59
C GLU A 96 -22.78 -15.66 -1.45
N SER A 97 -22.35 -16.03 -0.24
CA SER A 97 -20.98 -16.50 0.06
C SER A 97 -19.90 -15.54 -0.41
N ILE A 98 -20.12 -14.21 -0.22
CA ILE A 98 -19.14 -13.20 -0.64
C ILE A 98 -17.85 -13.38 0.19
N PRO A 99 -16.68 -13.59 -0.45
CA PRO A 99 -15.44 -13.81 0.26
C PRO A 99 -14.91 -12.51 0.89
N LEU A 100 -14.24 -12.63 2.03
CA LEU A 100 -13.57 -11.52 2.70
C LEU A 100 -12.27 -11.10 1.99
N PHE A 101 -11.66 -12.06 1.30
CA PHE A 101 -10.43 -11.84 0.53
C PHE A 101 -10.61 -12.27 -0.91
N LEU A 102 -9.96 -11.55 -1.83
CA LEU A 102 -9.76 -12.01 -3.20
C LEU A 102 -8.42 -12.73 -3.28
N HIS A 103 -8.44 -13.96 -3.76
CA HIS A 103 -7.26 -14.81 -3.96
C HIS A 103 -7.51 -15.82 -5.07
N ASN A 104 -6.44 -16.36 -5.64
CA ASN A 104 -6.58 -17.48 -6.56
C ASN A 104 -6.88 -18.77 -5.76
N SER A 105 -7.89 -19.52 -6.18
CA SER A 105 -8.34 -20.75 -5.52
C SER A 105 -7.27 -21.83 -5.38
N GLU A 106 -6.25 -21.83 -6.24
CA GLU A 106 -5.15 -22.79 -6.19
C GLU A 106 -4.16 -22.52 -5.04
N SER A 107 -4.08 -21.26 -4.58
CA SER A 107 -3.12 -20.84 -3.56
C SER A 107 -3.64 -20.92 -2.13
N VAL A 108 -4.95 -21.01 -1.95
CA VAL A 108 -5.59 -20.99 -0.62
C VAL A 108 -6.54 -22.18 -0.49
N GLY A 109 -6.21 -23.11 0.42
CA GLY A 109 -7.15 -24.17 0.80
C GLY A 109 -8.41 -23.58 1.49
N ASN A 110 -9.42 -24.42 1.76
CA ASN A 110 -10.68 -24.03 2.43
C ASN A 110 -10.52 -23.62 3.92
N GLY A 111 -9.36 -23.08 4.30
CA GLY A 111 -9.03 -22.71 5.68
C GLY A 111 -9.21 -21.22 5.97
N ASN A 112 -8.95 -20.84 7.22
CA ASN A 112 -8.90 -19.45 7.63
C ASN A 112 -7.65 -18.75 7.09
N LEU A 113 -7.74 -17.45 6.87
CA LEU A 113 -6.63 -16.58 6.52
C LEU A 113 -6.12 -15.84 7.76
N TYR A 114 -4.85 -15.52 7.74
CA TYR A 114 -4.19 -14.91 8.88
C TYR A 114 -3.55 -13.61 8.46
N VAL A 115 -3.80 -12.56 9.23
CA VAL A 115 -3.10 -11.29 9.10
C VAL A 115 -2.04 -11.21 10.18
N TRP A 116 -0.81 -11.04 9.76
CA TRP A 116 0.36 -10.92 10.62
C TRP A 116 0.74 -9.47 10.77
N LEU A 117 0.96 -9.08 12.01
CA LEU A 117 1.37 -7.73 12.36
C LEU A 117 2.67 -7.81 13.14
N GLU A 118 3.67 -7.08 12.65
CA GLU A 118 4.94 -6.94 13.34
C GLU A 118 5.04 -5.54 13.95
N LYS A 119 5.33 -5.47 15.25
CA LYS A 119 5.60 -4.23 15.97
C LYS A 119 6.99 -4.29 16.59
N THR A 120 7.80 -3.28 16.32
CA THR A 120 9.13 -3.12 16.95
C THR A 120 9.07 -2.00 17.96
N VAL A 121 9.30 -2.31 19.24
CA VAL A 121 9.36 -1.34 20.33
C VAL A 121 10.68 -1.52 21.05
N ASN A 122 11.50 -0.47 21.14
CA ASN A 122 12.79 -0.48 21.86
C ASN A 122 13.70 -1.66 21.45
N LYS A 123 13.80 -1.93 20.14
CA LYS A 123 14.54 -3.08 19.56
C LYS A 123 13.97 -4.45 19.91
N LYS A 124 12.81 -4.52 20.55
CA LYS A 124 12.12 -5.77 20.85
C LYS A 124 10.98 -5.95 19.85
N GLN A 125 11.02 -7.07 19.15
CA GLN A 125 9.99 -7.44 18.18
C GLN A 125 8.82 -8.11 18.89
N SER A 126 7.61 -7.72 18.55
CA SER A 126 6.37 -8.34 19.01
C SER A 126 5.49 -8.61 17.80
N ASN A 127 5.04 -9.84 17.67
CA ASN A 127 4.24 -10.29 16.53
C ASN A 127 2.84 -10.65 16.98
N TYR A 128 1.85 -10.24 16.20
CA TYR A 128 0.44 -10.53 16.44
C TYR A 128 -0.14 -11.26 15.25
N ILE A 129 -1.03 -12.19 15.50
CA ILE A 129 -1.74 -12.95 14.47
C ILE A 129 -3.23 -12.72 14.69
N LEU A 130 -3.90 -12.21 13.64
CA LEU A 130 -5.35 -12.08 13.57
C LEU A 130 -5.88 -13.17 12.64
N GLU A 131 -6.85 -13.94 13.11
CA GLU A 131 -7.51 -14.97 12.34
C GLU A 131 -8.78 -14.42 11.69
N PHE A 132 -8.93 -14.62 10.38
CA PHE A 132 -10.08 -14.22 9.60
C PHE A 132 -10.73 -15.40 8.88
N PRO A 133 -12.06 -15.47 8.82
CA PRO A 133 -12.74 -16.40 7.93
C PRO A 133 -12.47 -16.03 6.47
N THR A 134 -12.18 -16.98 5.61
CA THR A 134 -12.06 -16.73 4.16
C THR A 134 -13.40 -16.25 3.59
N ILE A 135 -14.50 -16.90 3.99
CA ILE A 135 -15.87 -16.57 3.66
C ILE A 135 -16.66 -16.56 4.98
N PRO A 136 -17.16 -15.40 5.46
CA PRO A 136 -17.99 -15.35 6.66
C PRO A 136 -19.31 -16.15 6.48
N LYS A 137 -19.58 -17.09 7.40
CA LYS A 137 -20.73 -18.00 7.31
C LYS A 137 -21.90 -17.59 8.19
N ASN A 138 -21.67 -16.69 9.12
CA ASN A 138 -22.67 -16.23 10.08
C ASN A 138 -22.41 -14.78 10.51
N LEU A 139 -23.35 -14.21 11.28
CA LEU A 139 -23.25 -12.82 11.73
C LEU A 139 -22.08 -12.59 12.70
N GLU A 140 -21.70 -13.58 13.49
CA GLU A 140 -20.58 -13.49 14.42
C GLU A 140 -19.27 -13.30 13.66
N GLU A 141 -19.04 -14.08 12.61
CA GLU A 141 -17.87 -13.96 11.74
C GLU A 141 -17.85 -12.61 10.99
N MET A 142 -19.02 -12.06 10.59
CA MET A 142 -19.12 -10.72 10.02
C MET A 142 -18.74 -9.64 11.04
N ILE A 143 -19.20 -9.76 12.28
CA ILE A 143 -18.85 -8.85 13.37
C ILE A 143 -17.36 -8.87 13.65
N ILE A 144 -16.78 -10.07 13.80
CA ILE A 144 -15.34 -10.25 14.02
C ILE A 144 -14.53 -9.63 12.89
N SER A 145 -14.90 -9.94 11.63
CA SER A 145 -14.21 -9.39 10.44
C SER A 145 -14.25 -7.87 10.41
N ARG A 146 -15.43 -7.27 10.68
CA ARG A 146 -15.56 -5.81 10.77
C ARG A 146 -14.68 -5.22 11.87
N CYS A 147 -14.69 -5.82 13.06
CA CYS A 147 -13.92 -5.31 14.19
C CYS A 147 -12.41 -5.36 13.91
N TRP A 148 -11.90 -6.45 13.36
CA TRP A 148 -10.50 -6.55 12.97
C TRP A 148 -10.13 -5.53 11.91
N LEU A 149 -10.93 -5.41 10.84
CA LEU A 149 -10.69 -4.42 9.80
C LEU A 149 -10.73 -3.00 10.34
N GLU A 150 -11.69 -2.67 11.22
CA GLU A 150 -11.76 -1.35 11.85
C GLU A 150 -10.48 -1.01 12.65
N GLN A 151 -9.94 -1.98 13.39
CA GLN A 151 -8.67 -1.79 14.11
C GLN A 151 -7.50 -1.61 13.14
N LEU A 152 -7.42 -2.40 12.07
CA LEU A 152 -6.37 -2.27 11.05
C LEU A 152 -6.44 -0.91 10.32
N LEU A 153 -7.63 -0.42 10.00
CA LEU A 153 -7.84 0.88 9.36
C LEU A 153 -7.43 2.07 10.26
N LYS A 154 -7.42 1.86 11.59
CA LYS A 154 -6.95 2.85 12.58
C LYS A 154 -5.44 2.82 12.80
N CYS A 155 -4.74 1.85 12.24
CA CYS A 155 -3.28 1.71 12.35
C CYS A 155 -2.55 2.35 11.16
N THR A 156 -1.22 2.49 11.33
CA THR A 156 -0.29 2.79 10.24
C THR A 156 0.72 1.67 10.13
N PHE A 157 1.19 1.42 8.91
CA PHE A 157 2.16 0.36 8.62
C PHE A 157 3.34 0.93 7.84
N GLU A 158 4.58 0.61 8.25
CA GLU A 158 5.74 0.99 7.45
C GLU A 158 5.77 0.18 6.14
N ARG A 159 5.48 -1.12 6.23
CA ARG A 159 5.42 -2.03 5.10
C ARG A 159 4.13 -2.84 5.12
N ALA A 160 3.67 -3.26 3.94
CA ALA A 160 2.65 -4.30 3.83
C ALA A 160 2.91 -5.15 2.59
N TRP A 161 2.65 -6.44 2.69
CA TRP A 161 2.83 -7.40 1.60
C TRP A 161 1.51 -8.05 1.27
N PHE A 162 1.11 -7.88 0.02
CA PHE A 162 -0.10 -8.45 -0.55
C PHE A 162 0.32 -9.42 -1.67
N GLU A 163 0.59 -10.67 -1.30
CA GLU A 163 1.05 -11.70 -2.21
C GLU A 163 -0.12 -12.59 -2.63
N LYS A 164 -0.61 -12.44 -3.86
CA LYS A 164 -1.76 -13.18 -4.44
C LYS A 164 -3.07 -13.07 -3.66
N ILE A 165 -3.11 -12.20 -2.65
CA ILE A 165 -4.26 -12.03 -1.76
C ILE A 165 -4.42 -10.56 -1.41
N ILE A 166 -5.65 -10.06 -1.53
CA ILE A 166 -6.06 -8.74 -1.02
C ILE A 166 -7.38 -8.86 -0.27
N PHE A 167 -7.69 -7.88 0.58
CA PHE A 167 -9.04 -7.73 1.10
C PHE A 167 -10.02 -7.45 -0.05
N ASN A 168 -11.17 -8.11 -0.04
CA ASN A 168 -12.19 -7.92 -1.07
C ASN A 168 -12.87 -6.55 -0.91
N PRO A 169 -12.73 -5.62 -1.89
CA PRO A 169 -13.38 -4.32 -1.86
C PRO A 169 -14.88 -4.37 -1.65
N GLN A 170 -15.57 -5.33 -2.27
CA GLN A 170 -17.00 -5.53 -2.09
C GLN A 170 -17.35 -5.85 -0.64
N MET A 171 -16.62 -6.74 0.01
CA MET A 171 -16.85 -7.11 1.41
C MET A 171 -16.51 -5.94 2.36
N ILE A 172 -15.41 -5.20 2.11
CA ILE A 172 -15.08 -4.00 2.89
C ILE A 172 -16.26 -3.02 2.85
N ASN A 173 -16.78 -2.71 1.66
CA ASN A 173 -17.92 -1.80 1.51
C ASN A 173 -19.18 -2.30 2.24
N LEU A 174 -19.46 -3.61 2.18
CA LEU A 174 -20.58 -4.21 2.90
C LEU A 174 -20.42 -4.14 4.42
N LEU A 175 -19.22 -4.30 4.94
CA LEU A 175 -18.95 -4.23 6.37
C LEU A 175 -19.11 -2.81 6.93
N PHE A 176 -18.80 -1.76 6.14
CA PHE A 176 -18.76 -0.36 6.59
C PHE A 176 -19.82 0.55 5.97
N ASP A 177 -20.87 0.02 5.34
CA ASP A 177 -21.91 0.79 4.63
C ASP A 177 -22.68 1.81 5.50
N ASP A 178 -22.65 1.65 6.80
CA ASP A 178 -23.33 2.54 7.77
C ASP A 178 -22.43 3.64 8.33
N ASN A 179 -21.14 3.61 8.05
CA ASN A 179 -20.15 4.39 8.77
C ASN A 179 -19.40 5.39 7.88
N ASN A 180 -20.03 6.56 7.64
CA ASN A 180 -19.39 7.69 6.95
C ASN A 180 -18.23 8.34 7.74
N LYS A 181 -17.86 7.83 8.91
CA LYS A 181 -16.90 8.47 9.83
C LYS A 181 -15.50 7.86 9.76
N ILE A 182 -15.37 6.61 9.30
CA ILE A 182 -14.07 5.94 9.22
C ILE A 182 -13.59 6.00 7.77
N PRO A 183 -12.42 6.60 7.50
CA PRO A 183 -11.80 6.47 6.19
C PRO A 183 -11.51 4.99 5.93
N ILE A 184 -12.14 4.41 4.91
CA ILE A 184 -11.96 2.99 4.54
C ILE A 184 -10.67 2.87 3.73
N LYS A 185 -9.54 3.28 4.32
CA LYS A 185 -8.21 3.19 3.72
C LYS A 185 -7.17 2.72 4.72
N PHE A 186 -6.39 1.75 4.33
CA PHE A 186 -5.20 1.33 5.08
C PHE A 186 -4.09 2.36 4.86
N ASN A 187 -3.45 2.82 5.94
CA ASN A 187 -2.35 3.77 5.86
C ASN A 187 -1.03 3.01 5.86
N ILE A 188 -0.38 2.95 4.70
CA ILE A 188 0.82 2.16 4.49
C ILE A 188 1.88 3.03 3.81
N GLN A 189 3.11 3.05 4.34
CA GLN A 189 4.18 3.82 3.71
C GLN A 189 4.67 3.14 2.43
N LYS A 190 4.94 1.83 2.51
CA LYS A 190 5.60 1.04 1.45
C LYS A 190 4.86 -0.27 1.20
N PRO A 191 3.67 -0.24 0.57
CA PRO A 191 3.00 -1.48 0.18
C PRO A 191 3.73 -2.16 -0.98
N THR A 192 3.81 -3.48 -0.92
CA THR A 192 4.22 -4.36 -2.01
C THR A 192 3.03 -5.18 -2.46
N LEU A 193 2.70 -5.09 -3.74
CA LEU A 193 1.65 -5.86 -4.39
C LEU A 193 2.30 -6.90 -5.29
N SER A 194 2.02 -8.18 -5.08
CA SER A 194 2.48 -9.28 -5.92
C SER A 194 1.26 -10.03 -6.46
N PRO A 195 0.58 -9.47 -7.48
CA PRO A 195 -0.59 -10.09 -8.10
C PRO A 195 -0.22 -11.32 -8.91
N ASP A 196 -1.19 -12.17 -9.17
CA ASP A 196 -1.17 -13.12 -10.29
C ASP A 196 -1.95 -12.56 -11.48
N ASN A 197 -1.97 -13.31 -12.59
CA ASN A 197 -2.64 -12.86 -13.82
C ASN A 197 -4.13 -12.56 -13.63
N ASN A 198 -4.83 -13.32 -12.77
CA ASN A 198 -6.29 -13.24 -12.64
C ASN A 198 -6.73 -12.08 -11.76
N LEU A 199 -5.88 -11.64 -10.84
CA LEU A 199 -6.20 -10.62 -9.84
C LEU A 199 -5.51 -9.28 -10.09
N PHE A 200 -4.78 -9.16 -11.19
CA PHE A 200 -3.95 -8.00 -11.48
C PHE A 200 -4.74 -6.67 -11.38
N GLU A 201 -5.86 -6.57 -12.07
CA GLU A 201 -6.69 -5.35 -12.06
C GLU A 201 -7.29 -5.08 -10.67
N ASN A 202 -7.70 -6.13 -9.95
CA ASN A 202 -8.21 -6.00 -8.59
C ASN A 202 -7.16 -5.45 -7.62
N PHE A 203 -5.89 -5.84 -7.78
CA PHE A 203 -4.78 -5.32 -6.97
C PHE A 203 -4.54 -3.83 -7.22
N LEU A 204 -4.57 -3.38 -8.47
CA LEU A 204 -4.45 -1.96 -8.82
C LEU A 204 -5.62 -1.15 -8.28
N GLU A 205 -6.85 -1.62 -8.50
CA GLU A 205 -8.04 -0.96 -7.97
C GLU A 205 -8.00 -0.88 -6.44
N PHE A 206 -7.62 -1.96 -5.77
CA PHE A 206 -7.44 -1.99 -4.33
C PHE A 206 -6.40 -0.96 -3.88
N SER A 207 -5.24 -0.88 -4.54
CA SER A 207 -4.18 0.05 -4.17
C SER A 207 -4.60 1.51 -4.29
N LEU A 208 -5.33 1.87 -5.33
CA LEU A 208 -5.75 3.25 -5.60
C LEU A 208 -6.92 3.71 -4.72
N ASN A 209 -7.82 2.79 -4.36
CA ASN A 209 -9.06 3.12 -3.67
C ASN A 209 -9.02 2.83 -2.17
N TYR A 210 -8.27 1.82 -1.74
CA TYR A 210 -8.26 1.35 -0.34
C TYR A 210 -6.92 1.51 0.38
N LEU A 211 -5.87 2.03 -0.29
CA LEU A 211 -4.62 2.38 0.36
C LEU A 211 -4.41 3.90 0.38
N THR A 212 -3.81 4.38 1.45
CA THR A 212 -3.15 5.69 1.52
C THR A 212 -1.66 5.41 1.60
N ILE A 213 -0.94 5.75 0.52
CA ILE A 213 0.48 5.43 0.34
C ILE A 213 1.28 6.70 0.57
N SER A 214 2.18 6.70 1.58
CA SER A 214 2.90 7.91 1.96
C SER A 214 4.36 7.96 1.48
N ASP A 215 4.93 6.84 1.01
CA ASP A 215 6.28 6.82 0.42
C ASP A 215 6.25 6.27 -1.01
N PHE A 216 6.26 4.96 -1.22
CA PHE A 216 6.24 4.39 -2.56
C PHE A 216 5.36 3.15 -2.67
N LEU A 217 4.76 2.95 -3.85
CA LEU A 217 4.07 1.72 -4.24
C LEU A 217 5.07 0.80 -4.96
N ASN A 218 5.21 -0.42 -4.46
CA ASN A 218 5.98 -1.48 -5.10
C ASN A 218 5.03 -2.49 -5.73
N ILE A 219 5.23 -2.83 -7.02
CA ILE A 219 4.46 -3.85 -7.73
C ILE A 219 5.44 -4.88 -8.27
N ASP A 220 5.29 -6.13 -7.85
CA ASP A 220 6.16 -7.24 -8.24
C ASP A 220 5.43 -8.18 -9.21
N PHE A 221 5.99 -8.34 -10.40
CA PHE A 221 5.40 -9.10 -11.51
C PHE A 221 5.96 -10.52 -11.65
N TYR A 222 6.64 -11.03 -10.64
CA TYR A 222 7.28 -12.35 -10.71
C TYR A 222 6.32 -13.47 -11.17
N GLU A 223 5.04 -13.38 -10.79
CA GLU A 223 4.00 -14.36 -11.11
C GLU A 223 3.05 -13.93 -12.26
N VAL A 224 3.31 -12.76 -12.87
CA VAL A 224 2.46 -12.25 -13.97
C VAL A 224 3.08 -12.62 -15.31
N ASN A 225 2.36 -13.44 -16.08
CA ASN A 225 2.72 -13.74 -17.44
C ASN A 225 2.09 -12.72 -18.42
N ASN A 226 2.65 -12.56 -19.61
CA ASN A 226 2.10 -11.68 -20.65
C ASN A 226 1.88 -10.22 -20.22
N LEU A 227 2.87 -9.63 -19.57
CA LEU A 227 2.83 -8.21 -19.15
C LEU A 227 2.49 -7.24 -20.29
N GLU A 228 2.73 -7.61 -21.55
CA GLU A 228 2.43 -6.79 -22.72
C GLU A 228 0.96 -6.35 -22.80
N GLN A 229 0.03 -7.20 -22.41
CA GLN A 229 -1.41 -6.87 -22.40
C GLN A 229 -1.77 -5.82 -21.34
N HIS A 230 -0.91 -5.57 -20.36
CA HIS A 230 -1.14 -4.64 -19.26
C HIS A 230 -0.36 -3.33 -19.39
N VAL A 231 0.43 -3.15 -20.45
CA VAL A 231 1.28 -1.94 -20.66
C VAL A 231 0.48 -0.66 -20.56
N ASP A 232 -0.70 -0.61 -21.22
CA ASP A 232 -1.53 0.59 -21.19
C ASP A 232 -2.06 0.92 -19.79
N ILE A 233 -2.35 -0.10 -18.99
CA ILE A 233 -2.80 0.06 -17.61
C ILE A 233 -1.67 0.68 -16.76
N PHE A 234 -0.44 0.17 -16.90
CA PHE A 234 0.73 0.73 -16.20
C PHE A 234 1.06 2.14 -16.66
N PHE A 235 1.04 2.35 -17.97
CA PHE A 235 1.27 3.65 -18.52
C PHE A 235 0.28 4.67 -17.97
N ASN A 236 -1.02 4.36 -17.99
CA ASN A 236 -2.05 5.21 -17.42
C ASN A 236 -1.86 5.45 -15.92
N LEU A 237 -1.54 4.41 -15.13
CA LEU A 237 -1.20 4.56 -13.71
C LEU A 237 -0.09 5.59 -13.49
N LEU A 238 0.99 5.49 -14.27
CA LEU A 238 2.16 6.34 -14.10
C LEU A 238 1.94 7.79 -14.53
N ILE A 239 1.09 8.04 -15.52
CA ILE A 239 0.87 9.39 -16.06
C ILE A 239 -0.30 10.16 -15.41
N SER A 240 -1.23 9.47 -14.71
CA SER A 240 -2.46 10.10 -14.19
C SER A 240 -2.64 10.01 -12.67
N GLU A 241 -1.89 9.18 -11.96
CA GLU A 241 -2.11 8.95 -10.53
C GLU A 241 -1.05 9.60 -9.61
N GLY A 242 -0.25 10.51 -10.13
CA GLY A 242 0.81 11.21 -9.37
C GLY A 242 0.31 11.99 -8.17
N ASN A 243 -0.95 12.41 -8.15
CA ASN A 243 -1.58 13.04 -6.99
C ASN A 243 -1.80 12.07 -5.81
N LYS A 244 -1.90 10.75 -6.09
CA LYS A 244 -2.05 9.70 -5.08
C LYS A 244 -0.75 8.94 -4.82
N LEU A 245 0.10 8.84 -5.85
CA LEU A 245 1.31 8.03 -5.88
C LEU A 245 2.51 8.90 -6.23
N SER A 246 3.30 9.30 -5.25
CA SER A 246 4.50 10.10 -5.53
C SER A 246 5.63 9.25 -6.15
N LYS A 247 5.74 8.00 -5.75
CA LYS A 247 6.78 7.07 -6.20
C LYS A 247 6.20 5.70 -6.49
N VAL A 248 6.56 5.12 -7.63
CA VAL A 248 6.17 3.77 -8.06
C VAL A 248 7.41 2.99 -8.47
N ARG A 249 7.51 1.74 -8.00
CA ARG A 249 8.53 0.78 -8.40
C ARG A 249 7.87 -0.45 -9.01
N LEU A 250 8.27 -0.80 -10.21
CA LEU A 250 7.84 -1.99 -10.94
C LEU A 250 8.99 -3.01 -10.94
N CYS A 251 8.83 -4.11 -10.18
CA CYS A 251 9.82 -5.17 -10.04
C CYS A 251 9.53 -6.32 -11.00
N ASN A 252 10.58 -7.01 -11.45
CA ASN A 252 10.50 -8.12 -12.40
C ASN A 252 9.78 -7.72 -13.70
N PHE A 253 9.97 -6.46 -14.11
CA PHE A 253 9.31 -5.87 -15.26
C PHE A 253 10.18 -6.01 -16.51
N THR A 254 9.71 -6.72 -17.53
CA THR A 254 10.50 -7.11 -18.70
C THR A 254 10.21 -6.31 -19.97
N LEU A 255 9.34 -5.29 -19.92
CA LEU A 255 8.84 -4.61 -21.11
C LEU A 255 9.59 -3.32 -21.45
N THR A 256 10.20 -3.29 -22.62
CA THR A 256 10.85 -2.10 -23.19
C THR A 256 9.85 -1.02 -23.60
N SER A 257 8.68 -1.45 -24.07
CA SER A 257 7.63 -0.57 -24.60
C SER A 257 7.15 0.48 -23.59
N LEU A 258 7.06 0.13 -22.30
CA LEU A 258 6.64 1.08 -21.27
C LEU A 258 7.65 2.22 -21.09
N HIS A 259 8.97 1.93 -21.10
CA HIS A 259 10.01 2.94 -21.03
C HIS A 259 9.87 3.95 -22.17
N ASP A 260 9.67 3.46 -23.40
CA ASP A 260 9.53 4.31 -24.59
C ASP A 260 8.25 5.17 -24.53
N LEU A 261 7.13 4.61 -24.06
CA LEU A 261 5.89 5.34 -23.84
C LEU A 261 6.06 6.46 -22.80
N ILE A 262 6.70 6.16 -21.66
CA ILE A 262 6.99 7.14 -20.59
C ILE A 262 7.88 8.26 -21.17
N THR A 263 8.98 7.92 -21.84
CA THR A 263 9.91 8.84 -22.43
C THR A 263 9.23 9.77 -23.45
N LYS A 264 8.42 9.20 -24.34
CA LYS A 264 7.62 9.94 -25.31
C LYS A 264 6.63 10.88 -24.61
N HIS A 265 5.92 10.40 -23.59
CA HIS A 265 4.97 11.21 -22.84
C HIS A 265 5.64 12.41 -22.17
N ILE A 266 6.75 12.17 -21.45
CA ILE A 266 7.55 13.23 -20.83
C ILE A 266 7.93 14.31 -21.85
N ALA A 267 8.42 13.89 -23.01
CA ALA A 267 8.90 14.80 -24.03
C ALA A 267 7.78 15.59 -24.73
N THR A 268 6.61 15.00 -24.96
CA THR A 268 5.60 15.53 -25.89
C THR A 268 4.22 15.78 -25.29
N SER A 269 3.99 15.49 -24.00
CA SER A 269 2.70 15.79 -23.36
C SER A 269 2.57 17.28 -23.05
N LYS A 270 1.37 17.84 -23.26
CA LYS A 270 1.05 19.21 -22.84
C LYS A 270 0.93 19.38 -21.34
N ASN A 271 0.70 18.29 -20.62
CA ASN A 271 0.57 18.30 -19.16
C ASN A 271 1.21 17.05 -18.55
N CYS A 272 2.21 17.26 -17.70
CA CYS A 272 2.86 16.22 -16.90
C CYS A 272 2.61 16.42 -15.40
N SER A 273 1.64 17.26 -14.99
CA SER A 273 1.42 17.58 -13.56
C SER A 273 0.90 16.39 -12.75
N GLU A 274 0.12 15.51 -13.38
CA GLU A 274 -0.47 14.33 -12.75
C GLU A 274 0.41 13.08 -12.85
N MET A 275 1.58 13.22 -13.45
CA MET A 275 2.51 12.10 -13.59
C MET A 275 3.20 11.79 -12.25
N VAL A 276 3.40 10.51 -11.98
CA VAL A 276 4.20 10.02 -10.85
C VAL A 276 5.60 10.65 -10.92
N SER A 277 6.05 11.26 -9.81
CA SER A 277 7.30 12.03 -9.78
C SER A 277 8.56 11.17 -9.78
N THR A 278 8.47 9.94 -9.29
CA THR A 278 9.59 8.98 -9.28
C THR A 278 9.13 7.61 -9.74
N ILE A 279 9.72 7.11 -10.80
CA ILE A 279 9.43 5.79 -11.37
C ILE A 279 10.71 4.97 -11.36
N THR A 280 10.65 3.75 -10.83
CA THR A 280 11.74 2.77 -10.88
C THR A 280 11.26 1.55 -11.64
N LEU A 281 11.99 1.17 -12.68
CA LEU A 281 11.77 -0.07 -13.43
C LEU A 281 12.91 -1.02 -13.09
N ASP A 282 12.60 -2.10 -12.40
CA ASP A 282 13.52 -3.20 -12.07
C ASP A 282 13.40 -4.25 -13.17
N CYS A 283 14.35 -4.25 -14.11
CA CYS A 283 14.24 -4.96 -15.38
C CYS A 283 15.38 -5.99 -15.58
N PRO A 284 15.38 -7.14 -14.90
CA PRO A 284 16.55 -8.04 -14.87
C PRO A 284 16.96 -8.65 -16.21
N LEU A 285 16.18 -8.48 -17.29
CA LEU A 285 16.41 -9.14 -18.58
C LEU A 285 16.34 -8.19 -19.80
N PHE A 286 16.32 -6.89 -19.58
CA PHE A 286 16.23 -5.91 -20.65
C PHE A 286 17.59 -5.77 -21.34
N THR A 287 17.67 -6.05 -22.66
CA THR A 287 18.86 -5.88 -23.46
C THR A 287 18.63 -4.88 -24.60
N ASN A 288 19.69 -4.29 -25.14
CA ASN A 288 19.66 -3.35 -26.29
C ASN A 288 18.98 -1.99 -25.98
N PHE A 289 19.26 -1.44 -24.80
CA PHE A 289 18.86 -0.06 -24.51
C PHE A 289 19.42 0.91 -25.56
N LYS A 290 18.55 1.73 -26.12
CA LYS A 290 18.94 2.84 -27.01
C LYS A 290 18.65 4.15 -26.31
N LEU A 291 19.66 5.02 -26.30
CA LEU A 291 19.49 6.38 -25.81
C LEU A 291 18.50 7.14 -26.71
N ASP A 292 17.55 7.85 -26.11
CA ASP A 292 16.62 8.71 -26.87
C ASP A 292 17.38 9.85 -27.54
N GLU A 293 17.02 10.20 -28.77
CA GLU A 293 17.65 11.27 -29.56
C GLU A 293 17.52 12.65 -28.89
N ARG A 294 16.54 12.82 -28.00
CA ARG A 294 16.29 14.04 -27.21
C ARG A 294 17.02 14.09 -25.88
N ALA A 295 17.89 13.09 -25.63
CA ALA A 295 18.64 13.04 -24.39
C ALA A 295 19.64 14.20 -24.29
N GLU A 296 19.50 15.02 -23.23
CA GLU A 296 20.37 16.13 -22.90
C GLU A 296 21.29 15.75 -21.73
N ASN A 297 22.43 16.43 -21.62
CA ASN A 297 23.36 16.28 -20.49
C ASN A 297 23.81 14.85 -20.23
N VAL A 298 24.06 14.10 -21.30
CA VAL A 298 24.41 12.69 -21.22
C VAL A 298 25.76 12.51 -20.53
N LYS A 299 25.81 11.67 -19.47
CA LYS A 299 27.01 11.26 -18.78
C LYS A 299 27.04 9.74 -18.72
N ILE A 300 28.19 9.15 -19.04
CA ILE A 300 28.40 7.71 -18.99
C ILE A 300 29.61 7.45 -18.11
N GLU A 301 29.40 6.62 -17.08
CA GLU A 301 30.44 6.17 -16.16
C GLU A 301 30.51 4.65 -16.20
N ILE A 302 31.71 4.10 -16.30
CA ILE A 302 31.95 2.66 -16.27
C ILE A 302 32.88 2.35 -15.10
N SER A 303 32.39 1.57 -14.16
CA SER A 303 33.18 1.11 -13.02
C SER A 303 32.74 -0.29 -12.58
N ASN A 304 33.70 -1.16 -12.24
CA ASN A 304 33.42 -2.51 -11.75
C ASN A 304 32.45 -3.31 -12.64
N LYS A 305 32.66 -3.23 -13.99
CA LYS A 305 31.81 -3.91 -14.96
C LYS A 305 30.34 -3.44 -15.02
N ILE A 306 30.05 -2.30 -14.42
CA ILE A 306 28.74 -1.67 -14.43
C ILE A 306 28.85 -0.36 -15.20
N LYS A 307 28.00 -0.19 -16.21
CA LYS A 307 27.84 1.06 -16.95
C LYS A 307 26.65 1.83 -16.39
N ARG A 308 26.88 3.06 -16.00
CA ARG A 308 25.86 3.99 -15.50
C ARG A 308 25.68 5.10 -16.52
N THR A 309 24.49 5.18 -17.09
CA THR A 309 24.13 6.25 -18.03
C THR A 309 23.14 7.17 -17.36
N THR A 310 23.49 8.46 -17.31
CA THR A 310 22.62 9.50 -16.78
C THR A 310 22.32 10.49 -17.89
N TYR A 311 21.06 10.87 -18.08
CA TYR A 311 20.66 11.89 -19.03
C TYR A 311 19.38 12.57 -18.59
N GLN A 312 19.00 13.64 -19.27
CA GLN A 312 17.82 14.43 -18.98
C GLN A 312 16.96 14.55 -20.23
N ILE A 313 15.64 14.57 -20.05
CA ILE A 313 14.67 14.89 -21.11
C ILE A 313 13.86 16.09 -20.65
N SER A 314 13.82 17.13 -21.46
CA SER A 314 13.01 18.31 -21.27
C SER A 314 11.71 18.21 -22.09
N ASN A 315 10.60 18.69 -21.52
CA ASN A 315 9.32 18.72 -22.25
C ASN A 315 9.33 19.83 -23.32
N ILE A 316 8.86 19.52 -24.54
CA ILE A 316 8.87 20.47 -25.66
C ILE A 316 7.92 21.65 -25.47
N TYR A 317 6.82 21.50 -24.72
CA TYR A 317 5.83 22.54 -24.47
C TYR A 317 6.15 23.35 -23.21
N ASN A 318 6.85 22.75 -22.24
CA ASN A 318 7.29 23.42 -21.01
C ASN A 318 8.71 22.95 -20.65
N PRO A 319 9.76 23.62 -21.15
CA PRO A 319 11.15 23.21 -20.91
C PRO A 319 11.60 23.23 -19.44
N GLU A 320 10.85 23.87 -18.55
CA GLU A 320 11.09 23.83 -17.11
C GLU A 320 10.75 22.44 -16.51
N VAL A 321 9.81 21.72 -17.13
CA VAL A 321 9.48 20.35 -16.74
C VAL A 321 10.53 19.41 -17.30
N LYS A 322 11.35 18.87 -16.40
CA LYS A 322 12.49 18.02 -16.74
C LYS A 322 12.47 16.73 -15.92
N PHE A 323 12.83 15.65 -16.57
CA PHE A 323 13.01 14.35 -15.94
C PHE A 323 14.43 13.85 -16.13
N GLN A 324 15.04 13.43 -15.05
CA GLN A 324 16.34 12.79 -15.03
C GLN A 324 16.17 11.29 -15.16
N PHE A 325 16.95 10.68 -16.03
CA PHE A 325 17.04 9.24 -16.21
C PHE A 325 18.39 8.76 -15.67
N TYR A 326 18.36 7.67 -14.93
CA TYR A 326 19.57 6.99 -14.45
C TYR A 326 19.42 5.50 -14.73
N ILE A 327 20.31 4.95 -15.55
CA ILE A 327 20.25 3.59 -16.06
C ILE A 327 21.47 2.84 -15.60
N ILE A 328 21.26 1.66 -15.06
CA ILE A 328 22.32 0.72 -14.65
C ILE A 328 22.31 -0.44 -15.62
N GLU A 329 23.41 -0.59 -16.36
CA GLU A 329 23.65 -1.64 -17.34
C GLU A 329 24.80 -2.53 -16.87
N MET A 330 24.63 -3.84 -16.95
CA MET A 330 25.63 -4.83 -16.61
C MET A 330 26.60 -5.06 -17.79
N GLU A 331 27.73 -5.75 -17.56
CA GLU A 331 28.76 -6.02 -18.56
C GLU A 331 28.23 -6.78 -19.79
N ASP A 332 27.22 -7.63 -19.60
CA ASP A 332 26.56 -8.39 -20.67
C ASP A 332 25.55 -7.58 -21.49
N GLY A 333 25.41 -6.28 -21.19
CA GLY A 333 24.47 -5.38 -21.85
C GLY A 333 23.04 -5.48 -21.31
N SER A 334 22.81 -6.28 -20.28
CA SER A 334 21.49 -6.33 -19.62
C SER A 334 21.28 -5.10 -18.74
N ILE A 335 20.07 -4.52 -18.80
CA ILE A 335 19.66 -3.44 -17.92
C ILE A 335 19.20 -4.04 -16.58
N PHE A 336 19.80 -3.56 -15.51
CA PHE A 336 19.40 -3.95 -14.16
C PHE A 336 18.29 -3.05 -13.61
N ASN A 337 18.46 -1.72 -13.73
CA ASN A 337 17.48 -0.75 -13.25
C ASN A 337 17.41 0.50 -14.14
N ILE A 338 16.21 1.06 -14.24
CA ILE A 338 15.96 2.38 -14.81
C ILE A 338 15.24 3.22 -13.74
N TYR A 339 15.85 4.34 -13.39
CA TYR A 339 15.25 5.33 -12.50
C TYR A 339 14.87 6.57 -13.31
N ILE A 340 13.65 7.04 -13.16
CA ILE A 340 13.11 8.23 -13.81
C ILE A 340 12.56 9.12 -12.69
N PHE A 341 13.06 10.34 -12.58
CA PHE A 341 12.59 11.26 -11.54
C PHE A 341 12.51 12.69 -12.04
N ARG A 342 11.47 13.35 -11.60
CA ARG A 342 11.15 14.73 -11.96
C ARG A 342 12.06 15.68 -11.18
N THR A 343 12.79 16.57 -11.87
CA THR A 343 13.83 17.41 -11.27
C THR A 343 13.35 18.77 -10.83
N ASP A 344 12.30 19.33 -11.45
CA ASP A 344 11.72 20.63 -11.10
C ASP A 344 11.12 20.65 -9.68
N LEU A 345 10.66 19.52 -9.16
CA LEU A 345 10.15 19.40 -7.79
C LEU A 345 11.25 19.31 -6.71
N LEU A 346 12.51 19.06 -7.07
CA LEU A 346 13.62 18.95 -6.13
C LEU A 346 14.15 20.31 -5.65
N THR A 347 13.80 21.40 -6.34
CA THR A 347 14.25 22.76 -6.01
C THR A 347 13.42 23.43 -4.90
N GLU A 348 12.25 22.91 -4.55
CA GLU A 348 11.37 23.47 -3.51
C GLU A 348 11.65 22.97 -2.09
N GLN A 349 12.61 22.03 -1.89
CA GLN A 349 12.94 21.47 -0.57
C GLN A 349 14.26 21.98 0.03
N LYS A 350 14.73 23.18 -0.40
CA LYS A 350 15.91 23.83 0.19
C LYS A 350 15.55 24.99 1.10
#